data_688bc1ee2f7b0f2a6d9323a99402f701
#
_entry.id   688bc1ee2f7b0f2a6d9323a99402f701
#
_cell.length_a   1.000
_cell.length_b   1.000
_cell.length_c   1.000
_cell.angle_alpha   90.00
_cell.angle_beta   90.00
_cell.angle_gamma   90.00
#
_symmetry.space_group_name_H-M   'P 1'
#
loop_
_entity.id
_entity.type
_entity.pdbx_description
1 polymer ?
#
loop_
_entity_poly.entity_id
_entity_poly.type
_entity_poly.pdbx_seq_one_letter_code
_entity_poly.pdbx_strand_id
1 'polypeptide(L)'
;VNESVYRIILSRYPQIHLFERVSNPQDWDVLYAVESLTNPRLRDEVGDIRLVPPEDRVYGDGASWIMAAFTHPPVDGRGGRFNRDFGIYYCAADEAVAIAESSYHRARFLRESRIDKTTQEMRVIRAQLGPTTLHDVRHLLEDAIYDLDHYGEAQQLGYALRDAKSFGVHYQSVRAQGECYGVMRARALSDAIHWRYLRYHYDQGAIVNVESLDGSGRR
;
A
#
# COMPACT_ATOMS: atom_id res chain seq x y z
N VAL A 1 11.70 -15.35 10.38
CA VAL A 1 12.45 -14.10 10.47
C VAL A 1 11.56 -13.02 9.87
N ASN A 2 11.43 -11.88 10.54
CA ASN A 2 10.73 -10.73 9.98
C ASN A 2 11.57 -10.13 8.85
N GLU A 3 10.92 -9.67 7.81
CA GLU A 3 11.55 -9.05 6.64
C GLU A 3 11.13 -7.58 6.54
N SER A 4 12.10 -6.68 6.34
CA SER A 4 11.80 -5.27 6.09
C SER A 4 11.24 -5.11 4.69
N VAL A 5 10.09 -4.41 4.57
CA VAL A 5 9.43 -4.14 3.30
C VAL A 5 9.16 -2.65 3.14
N TYR A 6 9.12 -2.19 1.91
CA TYR A 6 9.02 -0.78 1.55
C TYR A 6 7.77 -0.51 0.72
N ARG A 7 7.02 0.50 1.11
CA ARG A 7 5.84 1.01 0.38
C ARG A 7 5.99 2.51 0.18
N ILE A 8 5.63 3.00 -1.00
CA ILE A 8 5.68 4.43 -1.31
C ILE A 8 4.29 4.97 -1.57
N ILE A 9 3.96 6.08 -0.89
CA ILE A 9 2.68 6.77 -0.99
C ILE A 9 2.89 8.27 -1.20
N LEU A 10 1.85 8.98 -1.66
CA LEU A 10 1.88 10.45 -1.71
C LEU A 10 1.98 11.04 -0.31
N SER A 11 2.85 12.05 -0.11
CA SER A 11 3.04 12.73 1.18
C SER A 11 1.83 13.55 1.62
N ARG A 12 0.95 13.93 0.68
CA ARG A 12 -0.28 14.69 0.97
C ARG A 12 -1.30 13.94 1.83
N TYR A 13 -1.17 12.62 1.93
CA TYR A 13 -2.02 11.85 2.82
C TYR A 13 -1.51 11.99 4.25
N PRO A 14 -2.28 12.63 5.16
CA PRO A 14 -1.87 12.82 6.54
C PRO A 14 -1.73 11.48 7.24
N GLN A 15 -0.89 11.44 8.26
CA GLN A 15 -0.90 10.33 9.20
C GLN A 15 -2.12 10.49 10.11
N ILE A 16 -2.95 9.47 10.16
CA ILE A 16 -4.13 9.46 11.03
C ILE A 16 -3.76 8.62 12.25
N HIS A 17 -3.57 9.29 13.37
CA HIS A 17 -3.17 8.63 14.63
C HIS A 17 -4.34 7.96 15.37
N LEU A 18 -5.39 7.54 14.66
CA LEU A 18 -6.54 6.92 15.32
C LEU A 18 -6.25 5.50 15.76
N PHE A 19 -5.57 4.73 14.90
CA PHE A 19 -5.20 3.34 15.22
C PHE A 19 -4.14 3.23 16.31
N GLU A 20 -3.30 4.26 16.47
CA GLU A 20 -2.29 4.37 17.52
C GLU A 20 -2.88 4.70 18.90
N ARG A 21 -4.07 5.32 18.93
CA ARG A 21 -4.71 5.80 20.17
C ARG A 21 -5.58 4.75 20.86
N VAL A 22 -5.88 3.66 20.19
CA VAL A 22 -6.73 2.59 20.74
C VAL A 22 -5.88 1.60 21.50
N SER A 23 -5.99 1.59 22.80
CA SER A 23 -5.28 0.67 23.68
C SER A 23 -5.91 -0.73 23.76
N ASN A 24 -7.22 -0.83 23.43
CA ASN A 24 -7.94 -2.10 23.44
C ASN A 24 -8.67 -2.32 22.09
N PRO A 25 -8.32 -3.37 21.33
CA PRO A 25 -8.97 -3.71 20.08
C PRO A 25 -10.50 -3.85 20.12
N GLN A 26 -11.04 -4.22 21.29
CA GLN A 26 -12.50 -4.41 21.47
C GLN A 26 -13.26 -3.08 21.53
N ASP A 27 -12.60 -1.99 21.90
CA ASP A 27 -13.21 -0.67 22.00
C ASP A 27 -13.30 0.06 20.66
N TRP A 28 -12.70 -0.49 19.63
CA TRP A 28 -12.58 0.12 18.31
C TRP A 28 -13.92 0.40 17.64
N ASP A 29 -14.80 -0.59 17.61
CA ASP A 29 -16.09 -0.45 16.93
C ASP A 29 -16.96 0.60 17.62
N VAL A 30 -16.86 0.70 18.95
CA VAL A 30 -17.53 1.72 19.75
C VAL A 30 -16.93 3.09 19.50
N LEU A 31 -15.61 3.20 19.55
CA LEU A 31 -14.90 4.46 19.33
C LEU A 31 -15.15 4.98 17.90
N TYR A 32 -15.03 4.12 16.90
CA TYR A 32 -15.31 4.45 15.50
C TYR A 32 -16.78 4.88 15.31
N ALA A 33 -17.72 4.18 15.92
CA ALA A 33 -19.14 4.54 15.86
C ALA A 33 -19.39 5.91 16.47
N VAL A 34 -18.84 6.19 17.65
CA VAL A 34 -19.00 7.49 18.34
C VAL A 34 -18.34 8.63 17.58
N GLU A 35 -17.10 8.45 17.13
CA GLU A 35 -16.37 9.49 16.40
C GLU A 35 -16.96 9.73 14.99
N SER A 36 -17.47 8.70 14.32
CA SER A 36 -18.12 8.85 13.01
C SER A 36 -19.44 9.65 13.06
N LEU A 37 -20.08 9.74 14.23
CA LEU A 37 -21.25 10.58 14.44
C LEU A 37 -20.91 12.06 14.53
N THR A 38 -19.72 12.36 15.05
CA THR A 38 -19.31 13.75 15.35
C THR A 38 -18.35 14.32 14.32
N ASN A 39 -17.65 13.48 13.56
CA ASN A 39 -16.66 13.88 12.58
C ASN A 39 -16.89 13.21 11.21
N PRO A 40 -17.62 13.88 10.28
CA PRO A 40 -17.85 13.35 8.93
C PRO A 40 -16.55 13.11 8.13
N ARG A 41 -15.47 13.85 8.44
CA ARG A 41 -14.16 13.69 7.80
C ARG A 41 -13.44 12.42 8.22
N LEU A 42 -13.87 11.79 9.30
CA LEU A 42 -13.25 10.56 9.79
C LEU A 42 -13.28 9.44 8.74
N ARG A 43 -14.37 9.32 7.99
CA ARG A 43 -14.48 8.33 6.90
C ARG A 43 -13.50 8.59 5.77
N ASP A 44 -13.27 9.87 5.45
CA ASP A 44 -12.34 10.25 4.39
C ASP A 44 -10.89 10.01 4.85
N GLU A 45 -10.63 10.14 6.13
CA GLU A 45 -9.30 10.03 6.72
C GLU A 45 -8.94 8.59 7.12
N VAL A 46 -9.85 7.87 7.78
CA VAL A 46 -9.63 6.51 8.31
C VAL A 46 -10.05 5.43 7.33
N GLY A 47 -10.97 5.74 6.41
CA GLY A 47 -11.60 4.78 5.53
C GLY A 47 -12.67 3.94 6.25
N ASP A 48 -13.06 2.82 5.66
CA ASP A 48 -14.05 1.93 6.23
C ASP A 48 -13.40 0.74 6.95
N ILE A 49 -13.31 0.84 8.28
CA ILE A 49 -12.72 -0.21 9.12
C ILE A 49 -13.49 -1.55 9.04
N ARG A 50 -14.77 -1.52 8.68
CA ARG A 50 -15.59 -2.74 8.56
C ARG A 50 -15.12 -3.67 7.44
N LEU A 51 -14.32 -3.13 6.50
CA LEU A 51 -13.67 -3.91 5.44
C LEU A 51 -12.55 -4.81 5.98
N VAL A 52 -12.07 -4.56 7.20
CA VAL A 52 -11.01 -5.34 7.82
C VAL A 52 -11.59 -6.17 8.97
N PRO A 53 -11.57 -7.51 8.85
CA PRO A 53 -12.02 -8.39 9.94
C PRO A 53 -11.30 -8.05 11.25
N PRO A 54 -11.99 -8.11 12.41
CA PRO A 54 -11.40 -7.76 13.70
C PRO A 54 -10.07 -8.46 14.00
N GLU A 55 -9.96 -9.72 13.62
CA GLU A 55 -8.77 -10.55 13.82
C GLU A 55 -7.58 -10.14 12.91
N ASP A 56 -7.82 -9.33 11.89
CA ASP A 56 -6.78 -8.83 10.98
C ASP A 56 -6.36 -7.39 11.27
N ARG A 57 -7.04 -6.71 12.19
CA ARG A 57 -6.75 -5.31 12.51
C ARG A 57 -5.44 -5.19 13.28
N VAL A 58 -4.67 -4.17 12.94
CA VAL A 58 -3.39 -3.81 13.58
C VAL A 58 -3.58 -2.54 14.39
N TYR A 59 -2.96 -2.49 15.56
CA TYR A 59 -3.05 -1.39 16.51
C TYR A 59 -1.66 -0.99 17.00
N GLY A 60 -1.57 0.17 17.65
CA GLY A 60 -0.31 0.69 18.17
C GLY A 60 0.50 1.45 17.12
N ASP A 61 1.73 1.75 17.45
CA ASP A 61 2.61 2.62 16.67
C ASP A 61 2.74 2.16 15.22
N GLY A 62 2.46 3.07 14.28
CA GLY A 62 2.53 2.80 12.84
C GLY A 62 1.34 2.05 12.23
N ALA A 63 0.35 1.64 13.04
CA ALA A 63 -0.81 0.90 12.56
C ALA A 63 -1.57 1.62 11.44
N SER A 64 -1.66 2.95 11.51
CA SER A 64 -2.32 3.76 10.47
C SER A 64 -1.68 3.60 9.09
N TRP A 65 -0.37 3.47 9.01
CA TRP A 65 0.34 3.23 7.73
C TRP A 65 -0.01 1.89 7.10
N ILE A 66 -0.30 0.89 7.94
CA ILE A 66 -0.70 -0.45 7.50
C ILE A 66 -2.18 -0.44 7.13
N MET A 67 -3.03 -0.01 8.06
CA MET A 67 -4.48 -0.12 7.96
C MET A 67 -5.07 0.67 6.78
N ALA A 68 -4.50 1.83 6.45
CA ALA A 68 -4.96 2.66 5.33
C ALA A 68 -5.06 1.90 3.99
N ALA A 69 -4.20 0.91 3.76
CA ALA A 69 -4.25 0.11 2.53
C ALA A 69 -5.49 -0.80 2.45
N PHE A 70 -6.10 -1.12 3.58
CA PHE A 70 -7.22 -2.05 3.68
C PHE A 70 -8.56 -1.33 3.90
N THR A 71 -8.52 -0.15 4.52
CA THR A 71 -9.72 0.66 4.81
C THR A 71 -10.11 1.61 3.68
N HIS A 72 -9.20 1.82 2.71
CA HIS A 72 -9.41 2.64 1.51
C HIS A 72 -9.25 1.78 0.25
N PRO A 73 -10.23 0.91 -0.06
CA PRO A 73 -10.14 0.09 -1.26
C PRO A 73 -10.14 0.97 -2.51
N PRO A 74 -9.59 0.46 -3.63
CA PRO A 74 -9.69 1.16 -4.90
C PRO A 74 -11.14 1.41 -5.29
N VAL A 75 -11.41 2.60 -5.83
CA VAL A 75 -12.71 2.98 -6.38
C VAL A 75 -12.70 2.84 -7.90
N ASP A 76 -13.87 2.70 -8.51
CA ASP A 76 -14.07 2.67 -9.97
C ASP A 76 -13.26 1.58 -10.72
N GLY A 77 -12.99 0.46 -10.04
CA GLY A 77 -12.27 -0.67 -10.62
C GLY A 77 -10.80 -0.40 -10.96
N ARG A 78 -10.22 0.71 -10.45
CA ARG A 78 -8.82 1.09 -10.64
C ARG A 78 -7.88 0.42 -9.62
N GLY A 79 -8.07 -0.87 -9.42
CA GLY A 79 -7.24 -1.65 -8.52
C GLY A 79 -5.80 -1.82 -8.99
N GLY A 80 -5.02 -2.51 -8.18
CA GLY A 80 -3.67 -2.94 -8.51
C GLY A 80 -3.64 -4.26 -9.29
N ARG A 81 -2.47 -4.87 -9.36
CA ARG A 81 -2.25 -6.13 -10.09
C ARG A 81 -3.17 -7.25 -9.59
N PHE A 82 -3.36 -7.41 -8.28
CA PHE A 82 -4.10 -8.54 -7.69
C PHE A 82 -5.44 -8.15 -7.07
N ASN A 83 -5.93 -6.91 -7.26
CA ASN A 83 -7.22 -6.46 -6.71
C ASN A 83 -7.91 -5.45 -7.61
N ARG A 84 -9.25 -5.36 -7.50
CA ARG A 84 -10.03 -4.31 -8.15
C ARG A 84 -10.76 -3.43 -7.14
N ASP A 85 -11.33 -4.01 -6.10
CA ASP A 85 -12.30 -3.40 -5.18
C ASP A 85 -12.06 -3.74 -3.70
N PHE A 86 -10.96 -4.38 -3.38
CA PHE A 86 -10.56 -4.66 -2.00
C PHE A 86 -9.14 -4.16 -1.72
N GLY A 87 -8.82 -3.98 -0.44
CA GLY A 87 -7.52 -3.46 -0.02
C GLY A 87 -6.40 -4.49 -0.13
N ILE A 88 -5.25 -4.07 -0.66
CA ILE A 88 -3.98 -4.81 -0.61
C ILE A 88 -2.87 -3.84 -0.22
N TYR A 89 -2.02 -4.26 0.71
CA TYR A 89 -0.78 -3.55 1.01
C TYR A 89 0.31 -4.02 0.05
N TYR A 90 0.51 -3.28 -1.05
CA TYR A 90 1.61 -3.52 -1.97
C TYR A 90 2.90 -2.94 -1.42
N CYS A 91 3.95 -3.76 -1.37
CA CYS A 91 5.29 -3.38 -0.94
C CYS A 91 6.35 -4.20 -1.68
N ALA A 92 7.61 -3.84 -1.52
CA ALA A 92 8.74 -4.54 -2.12
C ALA A 92 9.79 -4.86 -1.04
N ALA A 93 10.61 -5.89 -1.30
CA ALA A 93 11.72 -6.26 -0.44
C ALA A 93 12.78 -5.14 -0.37
N ASP A 94 12.97 -4.42 -1.49
CA ASP A 94 13.94 -3.34 -1.61
C ASP A 94 13.27 -2.01 -1.91
N GLU A 95 13.81 -0.94 -1.35
CA GLU A 95 13.32 0.41 -1.61
C GLU A 95 13.44 0.81 -3.08
N ALA A 96 14.51 0.41 -3.76
CA ALA A 96 14.71 0.69 -5.19
C ALA A 96 13.60 0.06 -6.04
N VAL A 97 13.17 -1.15 -5.71
CA VAL A 97 12.04 -1.83 -6.38
C VAL A 97 10.74 -1.10 -6.09
N ALA A 98 10.50 -0.69 -4.84
CA ALA A 98 9.32 0.10 -4.48
C ALA A 98 9.27 1.44 -5.23
N ILE A 99 10.43 2.10 -5.44
CA ILE A 99 10.55 3.32 -6.24
C ILE A 99 10.17 3.04 -7.70
N ALA A 100 10.68 1.97 -8.31
CA ALA A 100 10.38 1.65 -9.70
C ALA A 100 8.88 1.37 -9.91
N GLU A 101 8.27 0.55 -9.07
CA GLU A 101 6.84 0.24 -9.12
C GLU A 101 5.98 1.50 -8.93
N SER A 102 6.26 2.29 -7.89
CA SER A 102 5.50 3.52 -7.62
C SER A 102 5.69 4.57 -8.71
N SER A 103 6.88 4.70 -9.27
CA SER A 103 7.17 5.62 -10.39
C SER A 103 6.34 5.30 -11.63
N TYR A 104 6.23 4.02 -11.99
CA TYR A 104 5.39 3.59 -13.09
C TYR A 104 3.91 3.96 -12.87
N HIS A 105 3.35 3.61 -11.71
CA HIS A 105 1.96 3.90 -11.40
C HIS A 105 1.67 5.41 -11.32
N ARG A 106 2.61 6.19 -10.78
CA ARG A 106 2.49 7.66 -10.74
C ARG A 106 2.56 8.27 -12.14
N ALA A 107 3.50 7.83 -12.97
CA ALA A 107 3.61 8.30 -14.35
C ALA A 107 2.34 7.97 -15.15
N ARG A 108 1.81 6.75 -15.01
CA ARG A 108 0.55 6.34 -15.65
C ARG A 108 -0.62 7.24 -15.24
N PHE A 109 -0.80 7.47 -13.93
CA PHE A 109 -1.85 8.35 -13.40
C PHE A 109 -1.73 9.77 -13.95
N LEU A 110 -0.53 10.34 -14.00
CA LEU A 110 -0.29 11.71 -14.47
C LEU A 110 -0.55 11.83 -15.98
N ARG A 111 -0.17 10.82 -16.77
CA ARG A 111 -0.52 10.75 -18.21
C ARG A 111 -2.03 10.73 -18.43
N GLU A 112 -2.74 9.85 -17.72
CA GLU A 112 -4.21 9.75 -17.78
C GLU A 112 -4.89 11.06 -17.34
N SER A 113 -4.27 11.79 -16.40
CA SER A 113 -4.71 13.11 -15.93
C SER A 113 -4.28 14.27 -16.86
N ARG A 114 -3.58 13.99 -17.98
CA ARG A 114 -3.09 14.97 -18.93
C ARG A 114 -2.20 16.05 -18.30
N ILE A 115 -1.35 15.65 -17.39
CA ILE A 115 -0.35 16.51 -16.77
C ILE A 115 0.95 16.34 -17.55
N ASP A 116 1.50 17.44 -18.09
CA ASP A 116 2.73 17.38 -18.88
C ASP A 116 3.97 17.37 -17.99
N LYS A 117 3.97 18.19 -16.94
CA LYS A 117 5.11 18.33 -16.03
C LYS A 117 4.66 18.66 -14.60
N THR A 118 5.22 17.97 -13.63
CA THR A 118 4.97 18.27 -12.21
C THR A 118 6.02 17.65 -11.30
N THR A 119 6.03 18.10 -10.06
CA THR A 119 6.83 17.51 -8.99
C THR A 119 5.90 17.01 -7.89
N GLN A 120 6.15 15.83 -7.37
CA GLN A 120 5.33 15.23 -6.31
C GLN A 120 6.22 14.77 -5.15
N GLU A 121 5.81 15.13 -3.95
CA GLU A 121 6.44 14.61 -2.74
C GLU A 121 5.81 13.27 -2.37
N MET A 122 6.68 12.29 -2.15
CA MET A 122 6.34 10.92 -1.79
C MET A 122 6.89 10.60 -0.42
N ARG A 123 6.25 9.68 0.25
CA ARG A 123 6.66 9.17 1.55
C ARG A 123 6.98 7.69 1.43
N VAL A 124 8.16 7.30 1.89
CA VAL A 124 8.54 5.90 2.04
C VAL A 124 8.10 5.43 3.41
N ILE A 125 7.32 4.37 3.45
CA ILE A 125 6.96 3.63 4.66
C ILE A 125 7.77 2.34 4.67
N ARG A 126 8.50 2.11 5.75
CA ARG A 126 9.15 0.83 6.02
C ARG A 126 8.34 0.10 7.08
N ALA A 127 8.00 -1.16 6.82
CA ALA A 127 7.28 -2.04 7.74
C ALA A 127 8.03 -3.38 7.88
N GLN A 128 7.61 -4.19 8.84
CA GLN A 128 8.06 -5.57 8.98
C GLN A 128 6.98 -6.50 8.45
N LEU A 129 7.35 -7.39 7.52
CA LEU A 129 6.53 -8.52 7.11
C LEU A 129 6.86 -9.70 8.01
N GLY A 130 5.87 -10.17 8.75
CA GLY A 130 6.01 -11.28 9.67
C GLY A 130 6.20 -12.62 8.95
N PRO A 131 6.53 -13.69 9.70
CA PRO A 131 6.77 -15.04 9.17
C PRO A 131 5.45 -15.71 8.77
N THR A 132 4.84 -15.21 7.70
CA THR A 132 3.59 -15.72 7.14
C THR A 132 3.84 -16.43 5.81
N THR A 133 2.96 -17.38 5.46
CA THR A 133 3.03 -18.04 4.15
C THR A 133 2.24 -17.22 3.13
N LEU A 134 2.96 -16.57 2.24
CA LEU A 134 2.40 -15.94 1.04
C LEU A 134 2.35 -16.95 -0.11
N HIS A 135 1.38 -16.79 -1.00
CA HIS A 135 1.31 -17.58 -2.23
C HIS A 135 2.44 -17.15 -3.17
N ASP A 136 3.41 -18.04 -3.41
CA ASP A 136 4.60 -17.74 -4.21
C ASP A 136 4.35 -18.01 -5.69
N VAL A 137 4.36 -16.94 -6.50
CA VAL A 137 4.19 -17.01 -7.96
C VAL A 137 5.45 -16.59 -8.73
N ARG A 138 6.59 -16.41 -8.05
CA ARG A 138 7.83 -15.96 -8.66
C ARG A 138 8.35 -16.88 -9.76
N HIS A 139 7.94 -18.14 -9.73
CA HIS A 139 8.31 -19.14 -10.74
C HIS A 139 7.44 -19.10 -12.02
N LEU A 140 6.38 -18.28 -12.05
CA LEU A 140 5.42 -18.17 -13.15
C LEU A 140 5.68 -16.95 -14.05
N LEU A 141 6.93 -16.60 -14.31
CA LEU A 141 7.30 -15.34 -14.99
C LEU A 141 6.72 -15.18 -16.41
N GLU A 142 6.43 -16.28 -17.10
CA GLU A 142 5.83 -16.27 -18.45
C GLU A 142 4.30 -16.32 -18.42
N ASP A 143 3.70 -16.39 -17.24
CA ASP A 143 2.24 -16.44 -17.08
C ASP A 143 1.60 -15.07 -17.28
N ALA A 144 0.34 -15.07 -17.74
CA ALA A 144 -0.46 -13.87 -17.97
C ALA A 144 -0.67 -13.02 -16.71
N ILE A 145 -0.46 -13.57 -15.50
CA ILE A 145 -0.45 -12.79 -14.24
C ILE A 145 0.65 -11.72 -14.21
N TYR A 146 1.69 -11.85 -15.04
CA TYR A 146 2.79 -10.89 -15.17
C TYR A 146 2.62 -9.91 -16.34
N ASP A 147 1.45 -9.89 -17.01
CA ASP A 147 1.19 -8.89 -18.05
C ASP A 147 1.46 -7.47 -17.51
N LEU A 148 2.10 -6.65 -18.33
CA LEU A 148 2.56 -5.32 -17.92
C LEU A 148 1.41 -4.35 -17.67
N ASP A 149 0.33 -4.46 -18.42
CA ASP A 149 -0.73 -3.46 -18.49
C ASP A 149 -2.13 -4.05 -18.26
N HIS A 150 -2.32 -5.36 -18.49
CA HIS A 150 -3.59 -6.06 -18.35
C HIS A 150 -3.58 -6.98 -17.13
N TYR A 151 -4.28 -6.61 -16.10
CA TYR A 151 -4.24 -7.29 -14.79
C TYR A 151 -5.36 -8.32 -14.59
N GLY A 152 -6.14 -8.64 -15.62
CA GLY A 152 -7.33 -9.50 -15.49
C GLY A 152 -7.02 -10.85 -14.82
N GLU A 153 -6.04 -11.59 -15.33
CA GLU A 153 -5.65 -12.90 -14.78
C GLU A 153 -5.08 -12.79 -13.37
N ALA A 154 -4.21 -11.81 -13.13
CA ALA A 154 -3.66 -11.57 -11.80
C ALA A 154 -4.75 -11.16 -10.80
N GLN A 155 -5.76 -10.41 -11.23
CA GLN A 155 -6.90 -10.06 -10.38
C GLN A 155 -7.79 -11.26 -10.06
N GLN A 156 -7.99 -12.20 -11.01
CA GLN A 156 -8.70 -13.45 -10.73
C GLN A 156 -7.97 -14.27 -9.67
N LEU A 157 -6.65 -14.41 -9.79
CA LEU A 157 -5.82 -15.03 -8.75
C LEU A 157 -5.98 -14.29 -7.42
N GLY A 158 -5.96 -12.96 -7.42
CA GLY A 158 -6.14 -12.15 -6.22
C GLY A 158 -7.48 -12.42 -5.50
N TYR A 159 -8.58 -12.53 -6.24
CA TYR A 159 -9.87 -12.90 -5.67
C TYR A 159 -9.86 -14.32 -5.09
N ALA A 160 -9.30 -15.29 -5.81
CA ALA A 160 -9.19 -16.67 -5.31
C ALA A 160 -8.38 -16.74 -4.00
N LEU A 161 -7.27 -16.00 -3.92
CA LEU A 161 -6.45 -15.92 -2.71
C LEU A 161 -7.18 -15.25 -1.55
N ARG A 162 -7.93 -14.16 -1.83
CA ARG A 162 -8.75 -13.50 -0.82
C ARG A 162 -9.82 -14.44 -0.26
N ASP A 163 -10.53 -15.15 -1.13
CA ASP A 163 -11.61 -16.07 -0.75
C ASP A 163 -11.05 -17.28 0.04
N ALA A 164 -9.83 -17.72 -0.28
CA ALA A 164 -9.08 -18.72 0.48
C ALA A 164 -8.47 -18.17 1.80
N LYS A 165 -8.69 -16.88 2.12
CA LYS A 165 -8.13 -16.20 3.30
C LYS A 165 -6.60 -16.25 3.36
N SER A 166 -5.94 -16.24 2.20
CA SER A 166 -4.47 -16.18 2.10
C SER A 166 -3.94 -14.90 2.74
N PHE A 167 -2.71 -14.95 3.24
CA PHE A 167 -2.00 -13.76 3.69
C PHE A 167 -1.58 -12.83 2.55
N GLY A 168 -1.55 -13.33 1.31
CA GLY A 168 -1.23 -12.55 0.14
C GLY A 168 -0.40 -13.30 -0.88
N VAL A 169 0.25 -12.56 -1.76
CA VAL A 169 1.05 -13.07 -2.88
C VAL A 169 2.47 -12.53 -2.84
N HIS A 170 3.44 -13.40 -3.16
CA HIS A 170 4.85 -13.09 -3.33
C HIS A 170 5.18 -13.22 -4.82
N TYR A 171 5.67 -12.16 -5.44
CA TYR A 171 5.87 -12.10 -6.89
C TYR A 171 7.11 -11.29 -7.28
N GLN A 172 7.60 -11.45 -8.50
CA GLN A 172 8.67 -10.62 -9.05
C GLN A 172 8.11 -9.28 -9.53
N SER A 173 8.88 -8.20 -9.33
CA SER A 173 8.54 -6.93 -9.96
C SER A 173 8.65 -7.06 -11.48
N VAL A 174 7.70 -6.45 -12.20
CA VAL A 174 7.76 -6.31 -13.67
C VAL A 174 8.40 -4.97 -14.09
N ARG A 175 8.81 -4.16 -13.14
CA ARG A 175 9.37 -2.80 -13.36
C ARG A 175 10.84 -2.68 -12.99
N ALA A 176 11.35 -3.60 -12.17
CA ALA A 176 12.76 -3.67 -11.75
C ALA A 176 13.12 -5.10 -11.40
N GLN A 177 14.41 -5.40 -11.32
CA GLN A 177 14.86 -6.67 -10.78
C GLN A 177 14.66 -6.68 -9.26
N GLY A 178 13.82 -7.57 -8.74
CA GLY A 178 13.56 -7.73 -7.31
C GLY A 178 12.13 -8.18 -6.99
N GLU A 179 11.86 -8.35 -5.71
CA GLU A 179 10.69 -9.04 -5.19
C GLU A 179 9.67 -8.06 -4.63
N CYS A 180 8.40 -8.39 -4.84
CA CYS A 180 7.25 -7.64 -4.39
C CYS A 180 6.27 -8.53 -3.63
N TYR A 181 5.51 -7.90 -2.75
CA TYR A 181 4.48 -8.53 -1.96
C TYR A 181 3.15 -7.78 -2.11
N GLY A 182 2.09 -8.53 -2.30
CA GLY A 182 0.72 -8.06 -2.20
C GLY A 182 0.08 -8.64 -0.94
N VAL A 183 0.22 -7.96 0.20
CA VAL A 183 -0.28 -8.45 1.49
C VAL A 183 -1.77 -8.18 1.60
N MET A 184 -2.56 -9.21 1.87
CA MET A 184 -4.03 -9.18 1.92
C MET A 184 -4.60 -9.13 3.34
N ARG A 185 -3.80 -9.44 4.36
CA ARG A 185 -4.21 -9.43 5.77
C ARG A 185 -3.27 -8.52 6.57
N ALA A 186 -3.81 -7.46 7.13
CA ALA A 186 -3.02 -6.42 7.81
C ALA A 186 -2.13 -6.97 8.93
N ARG A 187 -2.61 -7.99 9.66
CA ARG A 187 -1.87 -8.63 10.76
C ARG A 187 -0.57 -9.33 10.36
N ALA A 188 -0.31 -9.48 9.05
CA ALA A 188 0.99 -9.95 8.57
C ALA A 188 2.09 -8.88 8.66
N LEU A 189 1.71 -7.63 8.92
CA LEU A 189 2.59 -6.47 8.96
C LEU A 189 2.66 -5.87 10.36
N SER A 190 3.84 -5.36 10.73
CA SER A 190 4.07 -4.65 11.99
C SER A 190 5.11 -3.53 11.82
N ASP A 191 5.32 -2.75 12.87
CA ASP A 191 6.41 -1.78 13.02
C ASP A 191 6.57 -0.83 11.82
N ALA A 192 5.44 -0.38 11.26
CA ALA A 192 5.47 0.53 10.15
C ALA A 192 5.88 1.93 10.60
N ILE A 193 6.91 2.46 9.96
CA ILE A 193 7.43 3.80 10.24
C ILE A 193 7.53 4.62 8.96
N HIS A 194 7.38 5.92 9.10
CA HIS A 194 7.82 6.85 8.09
C HIS A 194 9.35 6.80 8.02
N TRP A 195 9.88 6.33 6.88
CA TRP A 195 11.32 6.13 6.72
C TRP A 195 11.99 7.40 6.21
N ARG A 196 11.51 7.96 5.07
CA ARG A 196 12.01 9.21 4.49
C ARG A 196 11.04 9.79 3.46
N TYR A 197 11.32 11.01 3.02
CA TYR A 197 10.64 11.65 1.89
C TYR A 197 11.45 11.52 0.61
N LEU A 198 10.73 11.38 -0.52
CA LEU A 198 11.27 11.44 -1.87
C LEU A 198 10.55 12.54 -2.65
N ARG A 199 11.22 13.09 -3.66
CA ARG A 199 10.62 14.01 -4.63
C ARG A 199 10.71 13.38 -6.01
N TYR A 200 9.55 13.16 -6.63
CA TYR A 200 9.41 12.64 -7.97
C TYR A 200 9.27 13.78 -8.95
N HIS A 201 10.14 13.84 -9.94
CA HIS A 201 10.06 14.77 -11.05
C HIS A 201 9.44 14.06 -12.24
N TYR A 202 8.24 14.49 -12.61
CA TYR A 202 7.54 13.97 -13.77
C TYR A 202 7.67 14.95 -14.93
N ASP A 203 8.03 14.43 -16.10
CA ASP A 203 8.12 15.19 -17.33
C ASP A 203 7.70 14.30 -18.52
N GLN A 204 6.78 14.77 -19.35
CA GLN A 204 6.33 14.18 -20.61
C GLN A 204 6.09 12.65 -20.55
N GLY A 205 5.37 12.18 -19.56
CA GLY A 205 4.93 10.78 -19.48
C GLY A 205 5.77 9.87 -18.59
N ALA A 206 6.87 10.34 -18.01
CA ALA A 206 7.75 9.54 -17.16
C ALA A 206 8.16 10.26 -15.87
N ILE A 207 8.50 9.49 -14.83
CA ILE A 207 9.29 10.00 -13.70
C ILE A 207 10.75 10.00 -14.16
N VAL A 208 11.30 11.19 -14.37
CA VAL A 208 12.64 11.40 -14.95
C VAL A 208 13.73 11.52 -13.90
N ASN A 209 13.37 11.84 -12.66
CA ASN A 209 14.30 11.91 -11.53
C ASN A 209 13.57 11.64 -10.22
N VAL A 210 14.28 11.02 -9.27
CA VAL A 210 13.85 10.78 -7.90
C VAL A 210 14.92 11.29 -6.95
N GLU A 211 14.58 12.29 -6.14
CA GLU A 211 15.47 12.88 -5.14
C GLU A 211 15.09 12.39 -3.75
N SER A 212 16.09 12.03 -2.93
CA SER A 212 15.88 11.88 -1.48
C SER A 212 15.85 13.26 -0.84
N LEU A 213 14.86 13.51 0.00
CA LEU A 213 14.74 14.78 0.75
C LEU A 213 15.39 14.69 2.15
N ASP A 214 16.15 13.65 2.42
CA ASP A 214 16.89 13.48 3.67
C ASP A 214 18.08 14.45 3.71
N GLY A 215 18.01 15.43 4.59
CA GLY A 215 19.15 16.32 4.85
C GLY A 215 18.86 17.79 5.08
N SER A 216 17.66 18.28 4.83
CA SER A 216 17.30 19.67 5.21
C SER A 216 16.37 19.65 6.43
N GLY A 217 16.99 19.71 7.61
CA GLY A 217 16.38 19.82 8.92
C GLY A 217 14.95 20.35 9.00
N ARG A 218 14.05 19.47 9.38
CA ARG A 218 12.91 19.87 10.20
C ARG A 218 12.92 18.97 11.44
N ARG A 219 13.45 19.54 12.51
CA ARG A 219 13.25 19.07 13.87
C ARG A 219 11.81 19.35 14.30
#